data_30dedb3c69380bc3d30e1bc981785a21
#
_entry.id   30dedb3c69380bc3d30e1bc981785a21
#
_cell.length_a   1.000
_cell.length_b   1.000
_cell.length_c   1.000
_cell.angle_alpha   90.00
_cell.angle_beta   90.00
_cell.angle_gamma   90.00
#
_symmetry.space_group_name_H-M   'P 1'
#
loop_
_entity.id
_entity.type
_entity.pdbx_description
1 polymer ?
#
loop_
_entity_poly.entity_id
_entity_poly.type
_entity_poly.pdbx_seq_one_letter_code
_entity_poly.pdbx_strand_id
1 'polypeptide(L)'
;MTMKSIVITSGKGGVGKTTVTACLGRALAELGNRVVLLDADFGLNNLDVVLGLENRVVYDVADVIENRCRARQALVEADTRNLFLLPSAHGYLGNNVTAQNIKLVLNGLAPTFDYALVDCPAGIEAGFNRAVGACDSALVVTTPHISALRDANKVVALLSSYNMQPTLVINRVRGDLLASGKIPSKDEIETLLKATVDGVIPETDGVYNLAAMPKKPFDMLAKRLCFGTGEPLDPAADYRGFWGAIKRRMKRS
;
A
#
# COMPACT_ATOMS: atom_id res chain seq x y z
N MET A 1 20.74 5.41 -9.14
CA MET A 1 19.95 4.33 -8.49
C MET A 1 18.79 4.01 -9.41
N THR A 2 18.39 2.75 -9.52
CA THR A 2 17.19 2.35 -10.26
C THR A 2 15.98 2.56 -9.35
N MET A 3 14.90 3.17 -9.87
CA MET A 3 13.62 3.32 -9.16
C MET A 3 13.10 1.95 -8.68
N LYS A 4 12.67 1.85 -7.44
CA LYS A 4 12.02 0.64 -6.91
C LYS A 4 10.52 0.70 -7.20
N SER A 5 9.99 -0.23 -7.98
CA SER A 5 8.55 -0.37 -8.22
C SER A 5 7.94 -1.44 -7.31
N ILE A 6 6.95 -1.03 -6.50
CA ILE A 6 6.30 -1.88 -5.49
C ILE A 6 4.81 -1.90 -5.75
N VAL A 7 4.24 -3.06 -6.03
CA VAL A 7 2.78 -3.23 -6.06
C VAL A 7 2.24 -3.40 -4.64
N ILE A 8 1.25 -2.59 -4.29
CA ILE A 8 0.51 -2.72 -3.03
C ILE A 8 -0.77 -3.49 -3.34
N THR A 9 -0.86 -4.70 -2.82
CA THR A 9 -1.96 -5.62 -3.14
C THR A 9 -2.61 -6.24 -1.92
N SER A 10 -3.72 -6.95 -2.10
CA SER A 10 -4.43 -7.68 -1.04
C SER A 10 -5.36 -8.74 -1.61
N GLY A 11 -5.59 -9.80 -0.86
CA GLY A 11 -6.55 -10.83 -1.23
C GLY A 11 -8.01 -10.44 -1.06
N LYS A 12 -8.30 -9.36 -0.33
CA LYS A 12 -9.67 -8.94 0.02
C LYS A 12 -9.84 -7.43 -0.12
N GLY A 13 -11.02 -7.01 -0.58
CA GLY A 13 -11.41 -5.59 -0.57
C GLY A 13 -11.58 -5.03 0.85
N GLY A 14 -11.39 -3.73 1.02
CA GLY A 14 -11.63 -3.04 2.28
C GLY A 14 -10.57 -3.22 3.37
N VAL A 15 -9.44 -3.89 3.12
CA VAL A 15 -8.33 -4.02 4.09
C VAL A 15 -7.49 -2.76 4.23
N GLY A 16 -7.71 -1.74 3.38
CA GLY A 16 -7.04 -0.44 3.44
C GLY A 16 -5.82 -0.29 2.54
N LYS A 17 -5.74 -1.01 1.41
CA LYS A 17 -4.63 -0.89 0.43
C LYS A 17 -4.36 0.56 0.04
N THR A 18 -5.34 1.24 -0.55
CA THR A 18 -5.23 2.63 -1.04
C THR A 18 -4.77 3.59 0.06
N THR A 19 -5.29 3.44 1.28
CA THR A 19 -4.85 4.21 2.44
C THR A 19 -3.39 3.92 2.79
N VAL A 20 -2.98 2.64 2.77
CA VAL A 20 -1.58 2.25 3.01
C VAL A 20 -0.69 2.81 1.91
N THR A 21 -1.09 2.72 0.64
CA THR A 21 -0.34 3.27 -0.50
C THR A 21 -0.10 4.77 -0.34
N ALA A 22 -1.15 5.54 -0.05
CA ALA A 22 -1.05 6.99 0.12
C ALA A 22 -0.20 7.38 1.33
N CYS A 23 -0.41 6.75 2.50
CA CYS A 23 0.35 7.06 3.72
C CYS A 23 1.81 6.64 3.62
N LEU A 24 2.10 5.49 3.03
CA LEU A 24 3.47 5.03 2.78
C LEU A 24 4.19 5.94 1.79
N GLY A 25 3.51 6.33 0.70
CA GLY A 25 4.04 7.29 -0.27
C GLY A 25 4.42 8.61 0.39
N ARG A 26 3.56 9.14 1.26
CA ARG A 26 3.84 10.35 2.03
C ARG A 26 5.05 10.16 2.95
N ALA A 27 5.11 9.06 3.69
CA ALA A 27 6.22 8.81 4.61
C ALA A 27 7.57 8.64 3.88
N LEU A 28 7.60 7.99 2.72
CA LEU A 28 8.78 7.89 1.86
C LEU A 28 9.22 9.27 1.33
N ALA A 29 8.27 10.11 0.92
CA ALA A 29 8.53 11.46 0.44
C ALA A 29 9.06 12.37 1.57
N GLU A 30 8.52 12.26 2.78
CA GLU A 30 9.01 12.98 3.97
C GLU A 30 10.45 12.56 4.37
N LEU A 31 10.89 11.35 4.01
CA LEU A 31 12.29 10.91 4.12
C LEU A 31 13.21 11.45 3.00
N GLY A 32 12.68 12.28 2.10
CA GLY A 32 13.44 12.93 1.04
C GLY A 32 13.45 12.18 -0.29
N ASN A 33 12.77 11.04 -0.41
CA ASN A 33 12.66 10.31 -1.67
C ASN A 33 11.66 10.99 -2.61
N ARG A 34 11.87 10.86 -3.92
CA ARG A 34 10.88 11.22 -4.92
C ARG A 34 9.99 10.01 -5.20
N VAL A 35 8.70 10.15 -4.95
CA VAL A 35 7.73 9.05 -4.97
C VAL A 35 6.63 9.33 -5.98
N VAL A 36 6.35 8.38 -6.87
CA VAL A 36 5.15 8.37 -7.70
C VAL A 36 4.20 7.27 -7.25
N LEU A 37 2.95 7.63 -7.06
CA LEU A 37 1.84 6.71 -6.82
C LEU A 37 1.12 6.50 -8.14
N LEU A 38 0.82 5.25 -8.49
CA LEU A 38 -0.04 4.88 -9.62
C LEU A 38 -1.28 4.18 -9.09
N ASP A 39 -2.45 4.68 -9.42
CA ASP A 39 -3.70 3.95 -9.20
C ASP A 39 -3.94 2.99 -10.37
N ALA A 40 -3.84 1.69 -10.10
CA ALA A 40 -4.10 0.63 -11.07
C ALA A 40 -5.48 -0.02 -10.90
N ASP A 41 -6.35 0.54 -10.04
CA ASP A 41 -7.77 0.16 -9.92
C ASP A 41 -8.59 0.94 -10.95
N PHE A 42 -8.41 0.54 -12.20
CA PHE A 42 -9.04 1.19 -13.35
C PHE A 42 -10.57 1.06 -13.28
N GLY A 43 -11.23 2.18 -13.11
CA GLY A 43 -12.70 2.27 -13.06
C GLY A 43 -13.29 2.63 -11.70
N LEU A 44 -12.57 2.42 -10.59
CA LEU A 44 -13.01 2.84 -9.26
C LEU A 44 -12.22 4.02 -8.68
N ASN A 45 -11.13 4.41 -9.30
CA ASN A 45 -10.28 5.60 -9.03
C ASN A 45 -10.44 6.15 -7.60
N ASN A 46 -9.65 5.65 -6.66
CA ASN A 46 -9.80 6.03 -5.26
C ASN A 46 -8.59 6.79 -4.72
N LEU A 47 -7.45 6.70 -5.40
CA LEU A 47 -6.20 7.23 -4.85
C LEU A 47 -6.15 8.77 -4.99
N ASP A 48 -6.71 9.33 -6.06
CA ASP A 48 -6.88 10.77 -6.26
C ASP A 48 -7.79 11.38 -5.19
N VAL A 49 -8.92 10.74 -4.90
CA VAL A 49 -9.86 11.16 -3.83
C VAL A 49 -9.19 11.09 -2.46
N VAL A 50 -8.48 10.00 -2.17
CA VAL A 50 -7.78 9.82 -0.89
C VAL A 50 -6.69 10.89 -0.70
N LEU A 51 -6.06 11.36 -1.78
CA LEU A 51 -5.06 12.42 -1.76
C LEU A 51 -5.66 13.84 -1.86
N GLY A 52 -6.96 13.99 -2.16
CA GLY A 52 -7.62 15.28 -2.39
C GLY A 52 -7.18 15.94 -3.70
N LEU A 53 -6.87 15.14 -4.72
CA LEU A 53 -6.33 15.60 -6.01
C LEU A 53 -7.30 15.46 -7.17
N GLU A 54 -8.52 14.98 -6.94
CA GLU A 54 -9.52 14.67 -7.98
C GLU A 54 -9.83 15.84 -8.93
N ASN A 55 -9.81 17.07 -8.41
CA ASN A 55 -10.04 18.28 -9.20
C ASN A 55 -8.80 18.82 -9.94
N ARG A 56 -7.65 18.17 -9.81
CA ARG A 56 -6.36 18.56 -10.40
C ARG A 56 -5.93 17.64 -11.53
N VAL A 57 -6.64 16.53 -11.75
CA VAL A 57 -6.36 15.54 -12.79
C VAL A 57 -6.77 16.10 -14.15
N VAL A 58 -5.82 16.15 -15.10
CA VAL A 58 -6.02 16.58 -16.49
C VAL A 58 -5.79 15.41 -17.44
N TYR A 59 -4.75 14.64 -17.20
CA TYR A 59 -4.37 13.44 -17.95
C TYR A 59 -4.21 12.26 -17.02
N ASP A 60 -4.37 11.08 -17.54
CA ASP A 60 -4.26 9.82 -16.81
C ASP A 60 -3.23 8.86 -17.45
N VAL A 61 -3.06 7.68 -16.87
CA VAL A 61 -2.12 6.67 -17.37
C VAL A 61 -2.49 6.15 -18.76
N ALA A 62 -3.78 6.10 -19.13
CA ALA A 62 -4.19 5.69 -20.47
C ALA A 62 -3.81 6.74 -21.50
N ASP A 63 -3.90 8.03 -21.19
CA ASP A 63 -3.44 9.12 -22.05
C ASP A 63 -1.93 8.98 -22.37
N VAL A 64 -1.16 8.58 -21.37
CA VAL A 64 0.28 8.33 -21.55
C VAL A 64 0.52 7.11 -22.45
N ILE A 65 -0.17 6.00 -22.20
CA ILE A 65 -0.04 4.75 -22.96
C ILE A 65 -0.45 4.95 -24.43
N GLU A 66 -1.48 5.77 -24.65
CA GLU A 66 -1.97 6.09 -26.01
C GLU A 66 -1.20 7.25 -26.68
N ASN A 67 -0.13 7.72 -26.06
CA ASN A 67 0.72 8.84 -26.55
C ASN A 67 -0.03 10.16 -26.75
N ARG A 68 -1.15 10.39 -26.04
CA ARG A 68 -1.84 11.69 -26.01
C ARG A 68 -1.09 12.74 -25.21
N CYS A 69 -0.30 12.32 -24.24
CA CYS A 69 0.60 13.17 -23.45
C CYS A 69 1.87 12.42 -23.04
N ARG A 70 2.88 13.17 -22.57
CA ARG A 70 4.06 12.57 -21.94
C ARG A 70 3.75 12.23 -20.48
N ALA A 71 4.40 11.19 -19.93
CA ALA A 71 4.18 10.75 -18.54
C ALA A 71 4.31 11.92 -17.52
N ARG A 72 5.26 12.83 -17.73
CA ARG A 72 5.42 14.01 -16.84
C ARG A 72 4.24 14.98 -16.86
N GLN A 73 3.48 15.05 -17.93
CA GLN A 73 2.31 15.93 -18.05
C GLN A 73 1.08 15.36 -17.35
N ALA A 74 1.03 14.03 -17.17
CA ALA A 74 -0.02 13.33 -16.43
C ALA A 74 0.23 13.29 -14.90
N LEU A 75 1.42 13.69 -14.44
CA LEU A 75 1.73 13.71 -13.01
C LEU A 75 1.05 14.88 -12.31
N VAL A 76 0.38 14.59 -11.21
CA VAL A 76 -0.18 15.59 -10.29
C VAL A 76 0.64 15.59 -9.02
N GLU A 77 1.25 16.73 -8.68
CA GLU A 77 2.00 16.87 -7.43
C GLU A 77 1.03 16.97 -6.24
N ALA A 78 1.25 16.15 -5.22
CA ALA A 78 0.48 16.20 -3.98
C ALA A 78 0.93 17.36 -3.08
N ASP A 79 0.16 17.65 -2.03
CA ASP A 79 0.53 18.70 -1.05
C ASP A 79 1.82 18.34 -0.28
N THR A 80 2.14 17.06 -0.16
CA THR A 80 3.43 16.60 0.35
C THR A 80 4.50 16.74 -0.75
N ARG A 81 5.52 17.55 -0.49
CA ARG A 81 6.65 17.72 -1.41
C ARG A 81 7.26 16.37 -1.80
N ASN A 82 7.66 16.23 -3.07
CA ASN A 82 8.24 15.01 -3.65
C ASN A 82 7.27 13.82 -3.80
N LEU A 83 5.98 14.01 -3.54
CA LEU A 83 4.95 13.00 -3.76
C LEU A 83 4.11 13.37 -4.97
N PHE A 84 3.99 12.45 -5.91
CA PHE A 84 3.28 12.65 -7.17
C PHE A 84 2.27 11.51 -7.38
N LEU A 85 1.14 11.84 -7.99
CA LEU A 85 0.15 10.87 -8.45
C LEU A 85 0.20 10.78 -9.98
N LEU A 86 0.26 9.58 -10.52
CA LEU A 86 -0.14 9.25 -11.88
C LEU A 86 -1.56 8.67 -11.81
N PRO A 87 -2.58 9.41 -12.21
CA PRO A 87 -3.97 9.00 -12.02
C PRO A 87 -4.34 7.76 -12.84
N SER A 88 -5.33 7.03 -12.35
CA SER A 88 -5.98 5.94 -13.06
C SER A 88 -6.82 6.46 -14.22
N ALA A 89 -7.03 5.62 -15.22
CA ALA A 89 -7.88 5.94 -16.34
C ALA A 89 -9.36 6.11 -15.92
N HIS A 90 -9.98 7.21 -16.36
CA HIS A 90 -11.41 7.43 -16.24
C HIS A 90 -12.16 6.81 -17.44
N GLY A 91 -12.95 5.77 -17.21
CA GLY A 91 -13.81 5.17 -18.23
C GLY A 91 -13.29 3.89 -18.85
N TYR A 92 -13.61 3.66 -20.13
CA TYR A 92 -13.25 2.43 -20.83
C TYR A 92 -11.75 2.27 -20.98
N LEU A 93 -11.24 1.18 -20.41
CA LEU A 93 -9.87 0.74 -20.65
C LEU A 93 -9.76 0.20 -22.07
N GLY A 94 -9.08 0.93 -22.94
CA GLY A 94 -8.66 0.38 -24.21
C GLY A 94 -7.84 -0.90 -24.05
N ASN A 95 -7.77 -1.73 -25.07
CA ASN A 95 -7.01 -2.98 -25.06
C ASN A 95 -5.50 -2.78 -24.80
N ASN A 96 -5.05 -1.53 -24.82
CA ASN A 96 -3.64 -1.14 -24.68
C ASN A 96 -3.16 -1.04 -23.23
N VAL A 97 -4.03 -1.06 -22.22
CA VAL A 97 -3.61 -1.01 -20.81
C VAL A 97 -3.20 -2.40 -20.35
N THR A 98 -1.96 -2.76 -20.65
CA THR A 98 -1.33 -4.04 -20.32
C THR A 98 -0.25 -3.85 -19.26
N ALA A 99 0.16 -4.94 -18.58
CA ALA A 99 1.30 -4.91 -17.65
C ALA A 99 2.57 -4.34 -18.31
N GLN A 100 2.83 -4.73 -19.55
CA GLN A 100 3.99 -4.27 -20.31
C GLN A 100 3.96 -2.76 -20.54
N ASN A 101 2.81 -2.21 -20.92
CA ASN A 101 2.69 -0.78 -21.19
C ASN A 101 2.77 0.05 -19.90
N ILE A 102 2.19 -0.43 -18.79
CA ILE A 102 2.37 0.18 -17.47
C ILE A 102 3.86 0.15 -17.08
N LYS A 103 4.55 -0.96 -17.27
CA LYS A 103 5.99 -1.08 -17.00
C LYS A 103 6.82 -0.10 -17.83
N LEU A 104 6.47 0.10 -19.09
CA LEU A 104 7.14 1.09 -19.96
C LEU A 104 6.94 2.53 -19.43
N VAL A 105 5.74 2.87 -18.97
CA VAL A 105 5.47 4.18 -18.35
C VAL A 105 6.31 4.36 -17.08
N LEU A 106 6.34 3.37 -16.19
CA LEU A 106 7.14 3.40 -14.97
C LEU A 106 8.64 3.53 -15.28
N ASN A 107 9.15 2.78 -16.27
CA ASN A 107 10.55 2.88 -16.72
C ASN A 107 10.87 4.28 -17.25
N GLY A 108 9.94 4.93 -17.94
CA GLY A 108 10.10 6.32 -18.41
C GLY A 108 10.19 7.34 -17.26
N LEU A 109 9.63 7.03 -16.10
CA LEU A 109 9.71 7.84 -14.88
C LEU A 109 10.94 7.52 -14.01
N ALA A 110 11.53 6.34 -14.17
CA ALA A 110 12.63 5.85 -13.34
C ALA A 110 13.83 6.81 -13.18
N PRO A 111 14.23 7.62 -14.20
CA PRO A 111 15.33 8.58 -14.03
C PRO A 111 15.02 9.72 -13.05
N THR A 112 13.75 9.90 -12.68
CA THR A 112 13.29 11.04 -11.88
C THR A 112 12.82 10.65 -10.49
N PHE A 113 12.42 9.39 -10.29
CA PHE A 113 11.81 8.90 -9.06
C PHE A 113 12.65 7.80 -8.40
N ASP A 114 12.61 7.75 -7.06
CA ASP A 114 13.25 6.71 -6.26
C ASP A 114 12.29 5.52 -6.05
N TYR A 115 11.00 5.80 -5.89
CA TYR A 115 9.94 4.82 -5.67
C TYR A 115 8.74 5.05 -6.57
N ALA A 116 8.19 3.94 -7.09
CA ALA A 116 6.84 3.87 -7.65
C ALA A 116 6.00 2.90 -6.80
N LEU A 117 4.92 3.39 -6.21
CA LEU A 117 3.95 2.55 -5.50
C LEU A 117 2.71 2.40 -6.38
N VAL A 118 2.37 1.16 -6.71
CA VAL A 118 1.23 0.84 -7.58
C VAL A 118 0.11 0.28 -6.73
N ASP A 119 -0.97 1.06 -6.56
CA ASP A 119 -2.18 0.61 -5.86
C ASP A 119 -2.95 -0.37 -6.76
N CYS A 120 -2.98 -1.62 -6.37
CA CYS A 120 -3.56 -2.71 -7.14
C CYS A 120 -5.06 -2.85 -6.82
N PRO A 121 -5.94 -3.21 -7.75
CA PRO A 121 -7.31 -3.59 -7.41
C PRO A 121 -7.35 -4.76 -6.43
N ALA A 122 -8.45 -4.91 -5.70
CA ALA A 122 -8.64 -6.04 -4.80
C ALA A 122 -8.84 -7.35 -5.58
N GLY A 123 -8.40 -8.46 -4.98
CA GLY A 123 -8.55 -9.79 -5.57
C GLY A 123 -7.37 -10.20 -6.46
N ILE A 124 -7.58 -11.21 -7.30
CA ILE A 124 -6.55 -11.88 -8.09
C ILE A 124 -6.89 -11.91 -9.60
N GLU A 125 -7.73 -10.99 -10.05
CA GLU A 125 -8.26 -10.98 -11.41
C GLU A 125 -7.34 -10.22 -12.39
N ALA A 126 -7.84 -9.89 -13.58
CA ALA A 126 -7.05 -9.27 -14.65
C ALA A 126 -6.33 -7.98 -14.22
N GLY A 127 -6.95 -7.18 -13.35
CA GLY A 127 -6.33 -5.96 -12.79
C GLY A 127 -5.10 -6.26 -11.95
N PHE A 128 -5.17 -7.31 -11.11
CA PHE A 128 -4.03 -7.80 -10.33
C PHE A 128 -2.86 -8.18 -11.24
N ASN A 129 -3.12 -8.98 -12.27
CA ASN A 129 -2.06 -9.43 -13.19
C ASN A 129 -1.37 -8.26 -13.90
N ARG A 130 -2.13 -7.21 -14.26
CA ARG A 130 -1.58 -5.99 -14.87
C ARG A 130 -0.67 -5.23 -13.90
N ALA A 131 -1.13 -5.01 -12.67
CA ALA A 131 -0.37 -4.28 -11.67
C ALA A 131 0.90 -5.04 -11.22
N VAL A 132 0.77 -6.34 -10.93
CA VAL A 132 1.89 -7.20 -10.51
C VAL A 132 2.93 -7.32 -11.60
N GLY A 133 2.52 -7.59 -12.85
CA GLY A 133 3.45 -7.74 -13.96
C GLY A 133 4.23 -6.46 -14.34
N ALA A 134 3.80 -5.30 -13.85
CA ALA A 134 4.47 -4.03 -14.07
C ALA A 134 5.53 -3.70 -13.00
N CYS A 135 5.55 -4.38 -11.85
CA CYS A 135 6.37 -4.07 -10.69
C CYS A 135 7.47 -5.09 -10.45
N ASP A 136 8.48 -4.70 -9.66
CA ASP A 136 9.63 -5.55 -9.32
C ASP A 136 9.49 -6.22 -7.94
N SER A 137 8.62 -5.69 -7.07
CA SER A 137 8.37 -6.22 -5.73
C SER A 137 6.92 -6.01 -5.31
N ALA A 138 6.49 -6.70 -4.26
CA ALA A 138 5.11 -6.67 -3.78
C ALA A 138 5.02 -6.50 -2.26
N LEU A 139 4.07 -5.68 -1.83
CA LEU A 139 3.66 -5.50 -0.43
C LEU A 139 2.20 -5.94 -0.30
N VAL A 140 1.95 -6.99 0.46
CA VAL A 140 0.60 -7.53 0.67
C VAL A 140 -0.01 -6.93 1.93
N VAL A 141 -1.09 -6.20 1.78
CA VAL A 141 -1.86 -5.63 2.91
C VAL A 141 -2.93 -6.62 3.34
N THR A 142 -2.94 -6.93 4.63
CA THR A 142 -3.95 -7.80 5.25
C THR A 142 -4.40 -7.24 6.60
N THR A 143 -5.38 -7.87 7.23
CA THR A 143 -5.80 -7.61 8.60
C THR A 143 -5.69 -8.90 9.41
N PRO A 144 -5.64 -8.86 10.77
CA PRO A 144 -5.51 -10.07 11.59
C PRO A 144 -6.77 -10.96 11.61
N HIS A 145 -7.75 -10.71 10.75
CA HIS A 145 -8.93 -11.55 10.62
C HIS A 145 -8.64 -12.81 9.79
N ILE A 146 -9.12 -13.96 10.26
CA ILE A 146 -8.87 -15.28 9.65
C ILE A 146 -9.23 -15.29 8.15
N SER A 147 -10.35 -14.69 7.75
CA SER A 147 -10.75 -14.60 6.35
C SER A 147 -9.76 -13.79 5.50
N ALA A 148 -9.26 -12.65 6.01
CA ALA A 148 -8.29 -11.82 5.32
C ALA A 148 -6.93 -12.52 5.20
N LEU A 149 -6.49 -13.22 6.25
CA LEU A 149 -5.25 -14.01 6.23
C LEU A 149 -5.33 -15.16 5.23
N ARG A 150 -6.47 -15.85 5.15
CA ARG A 150 -6.68 -16.91 4.16
C ARG A 150 -6.58 -16.37 2.73
N ASP A 151 -7.16 -15.20 2.46
CA ASP A 151 -7.11 -14.59 1.13
C ASP A 151 -5.72 -14.00 0.83
N ALA A 152 -5.03 -13.44 1.83
CA ALA A 152 -3.64 -13.01 1.71
C ALA A 152 -2.70 -14.18 1.38
N ASN A 153 -2.92 -15.37 1.96
CA ASN A 153 -2.13 -16.56 1.66
C ASN A 153 -2.23 -16.97 0.18
N LYS A 154 -3.42 -16.83 -0.43
CA LYS A 154 -3.58 -17.08 -1.88
C LYS A 154 -2.78 -16.08 -2.72
N VAL A 155 -2.78 -14.80 -2.32
CA VAL A 155 -2.01 -13.74 -2.99
C VAL A 155 -0.51 -13.99 -2.87
N VAL A 156 -0.01 -14.32 -1.68
CA VAL A 156 1.40 -14.67 -1.46
C VAL A 156 1.83 -15.85 -2.34
N ALA A 157 1.01 -16.90 -2.39
CA ALA A 157 1.27 -18.06 -3.24
C ALA A 157 1.29 -17.68 -4.73
N LEU A 158 0.35 -16.82 -5.18
CA LEU A 158 0.29 -16.36 -6.56
C LEU A 158 1.50 -15.49 -6.92
N LEU A 159 1.93 -14.58 -6.04
CA LEU A 159 3.10 -13.73 -6.25
C LEU A 159 4.38 -14.56 -6.43
N SER A 160 4.47 -15.73 -5.79
CA SER A 160 5.59 -16.64 -5.98
C SER A 160 5.68 -17.14 -7.43
N SER A 161 4.57 -17.28 -8.17
CA SER A 161 4.56 -17.62 -9.59
C SER A 161 5.10 -16.50 -10.49
N TYR A 162 5.15 -15.26 -9.99
CA TYR A 162 5.81 -14.13 -10.62
C TYR A 162 7.28 -13.97 -10.19
N ASN A 163 7.86 -14.96 -9.49
CA ASN A 163 9.19 -14.89 -8.88
C ASN A 163 9.35 -13.71 -7.90
N MET A 164 8.27 -13.28 -7.28
CA MET A 164 8.26 -12.25 -6.25
C MET A 164 8.19 -12.89 -4.86
N GLN A 165 9.03 -12.40 -3.95
CA GLN A 165 8.91 -12.68 -2.51
C GLN A 165 8.27 -11.45 -1.86
N PRO A 166 6.96 -11.48 -1.60
CA PRO A 166 6.28 -10.33 -1.03
C PRO A 166 6.60 -10.16 0.45
N THR A 167 6.53 -8.92 0.92
CA THR A 167 6.45 -8.60 2.35
C THR A 167 5.01 -8.23 2.73
N LEU A 168 4.74 -8.15 4.03
CA LEU A 168 3.39 -7.98 4.56
C LEU A 168 3.25 -6.67 5.33
N VAL A 169 2.07 -6.06 5.21
CA VAL A 169 1.58 -5.05 6.15
C VAL A 169 0.32 -5.56 6.82
N ILE A 170 0.35 -5.67 8.15
CA ILE A 170 -0.82 -6.03 8.94
C ILE A 170 -1.51 -4.73 9.35
N ASN A 171 -2.66 -4.44 8.75
CA ASN A 171 -3.44 -3.23 9.00
C ASN A 171 -4.58 -3.49 9.99
N ARG A 172 -5.06 -2.43 10.63
CA ARG A 172 -6.18 -2.44 11.59
C ARG A 172 -5.95 -3.40 12.76
N VAL A 173 -4.77 -3.36 13.33
CA VAL A 173 -4.42 -4.21 14.48
C VAL A 173 -4.95 -3.59 15.77
N ARG A 174 -5.87 -4.27 16.43
CA ARG A 174 -6.35 -3.91 17.76
C ARG A 174 -5.36 -4.35 18.83
N GLY A 175 -4.64 -3.38 19.41
CA GLY A 175 -3.61 -3.66 20.43
C GLY A 175 -4.14 -4.35 21.69
N ASP A 176 -5.38 -4.04 22.11
CA ASP A 176 -6.06 -4.70 23.23
C ASP A 176 -6.37 -6.19 22.98
N LEU A 177 -6.78 -6.51 21.74
CA LEU A 177 -7.04 -7.90 21.32
C LEU A 177 -5.72 -8.67 21.15
N LEU A 178 -4.70 -8.01 20.59
CA LEU A 178 -3.36 -8.59 20.44
C LEU A 178 -2.74 -8.91 21.82
N ALA A 179 -2.79 -7.96 22.77
CA ALA A 179 -2.27 -8.16 24.12
C ALA A 179 -3.03 -9.23 24.93
N SER A 180 -4.25 -9.57 24.54
CA SER A 180 -5.07 -10.62 25.17
C SER A 180 -5.06 -11.95 24.41
N GLY A 181 -4.24 -12.09 23.36
CA GLY A 181 -4.14 -13.31 22.55
C GLY A 181 -5.39 -13.66 21.75
N LYS A 182 -6.27 -12.69 21.48
CA LYS A 182 -7.53 -12.91 20.74
C LYS A 182 -7.38 -12.76 19.23
N ILE A 183 -6.31 -12.18 18.78
CA ILE A 183 -5.89 -12.10 17.37
C ILE A 183 -4.45 -12.59 17.27
N PRO A 184 -4.04 -13.16 16.12
CA PRO A 184 -2.69 -13.69 15.95
C PRO A 184 -1.65 -12.57 16.04
N SER A 185 -0.49 -12.91 16.59
CA SER A 185 0.72 -12.08 16.64
C SER A 185 1.36 -11.93 15.26
N LYS A 186 2.29 -10.99 15.16
CA LYS A 186 3.14 -10.82 13.96
C LYS A 186 3.82 -12.14 13.57
N ASP A 187 4.45 -12.80 14.52
CA ASP A 187 5.25 -14.02 14.28
C ASP A 187 4.38 -15.22 13.85
N GLU A 188 3.16 -15.32 14.41
CA GLU A 188 2.19 -16.32 13.96
C GLU A 188 1.71 -16.06 12.52
N ILE A 189 1.50 -14.79 12.15
CA ILE A 189 1.12 -14.41 10.78
C ILE A 189 2.29 -14.66 9.81
N GLU A 190 3.53 -14.31 10.16
CA GLU A 190 4.72 -14.61 9.34
C GLU A 190 4.86 -16.12 9.10
N THR A 191 4.68 -16.92 10.14
CA THR A 191 4.70 -18.38 10.04
C THR A 191 3.59 -18.92 9.14
N LEU A 192 2.37 -18.40 9.30
CA LEU A 192 1.19 -18.82 8.54
C LEU A 192 1.32 -18.48 7.06
N LEU A 193 1.76 -17.26 6.74
CA LEU A 193 1.83 -16.76 5.36
C LEU A 193 3.19 -16.99 4.69
N LYS A 194 4.20 -17.45 5.45
CA LYS A 194 5.59 -17.66 4.99
C LYS A 194 6.17 -16.40 4.33
N ALA A 195 5.87 -15.23 4.87
CA ALA A 195 6.32 -13.93 4.38
C ALA A 195 6.61 -12.99 5.55
N THR A 196 7.62 -12.15 5.40
CA THR A 196 8.07 -11.21 6.44
C THR A 196 7.10 -10.05 6.58
N VAL A 197 6.80 -9.65 7.82
CA VAL A 197 5.99 -8.47 8.13
C VAL A 197 6.89 -7.25 8.25
N ASP A 198 6.75 -6.32 7.31
CA ASP A 198 7.48 -5.04 7.30
C ASP A 198 6.75 -3.93 8.06
N GLY A 199 5.44 -4.03 8.21
CA GLY A 199 4.65 -3.02 8.89
C GLY A 199 3.46 -3.56 9.68
N VAL A 200 3.22 -2.95 10.84
CA VAL A 200 2.01 -3.19 11.65
C VAL A 200 1.36 -1.85 11.93
N ILE A 201 0.12 -1.69 11.48
CA ILE A 201 -0.64 -0.45 11.56
C ILE A 201 -1.81 -0.67 12.54
N PRO A 202 -1.86 0.09 13.63
CA PRO A 202 -2.95 -0.03 14.59
C PRO A 202 -4.28 0.41 14.00
N GLU A 203 -5.37 -0.20 14.47
CA GLU A 203 -6.70 0.29 14.16
C GLU A 203 -6.92 1.66 14.82
N THR A 204 -7.40 2.60 14.03
CA THR A 204 -7.67 3.97 14.46
C THR A 204 -9.14 4.28 14.23
N ASP A 205 -9.86 4.58 15.30
CA ASP A 205 -11.29 4.88 15.24
C ASP A 205 -11.53 6.25 14.59
N GLY A 206 -12.56 6.35 13.72
CA GLY A 206 -13.04 7.61 13.17
C GLY A 206 -12.12 8.33 12.18
N VAL A 207 -11.14 7.64 11.61
CA VAL A 207 -10.25 8.22 10.61
C VAL A 207 -10.85 8.12 9.22
N TYR A 208 -11.30 9.26 8.69
CA TYR A 208 -11.87 9.36 7.35
C TYR A 208 -10.96 10.12 6.35
N ASN A 209 -9.81 10.64 6.83
CA ASN A 209 -8.85 11.33 5.97
C ASN A 209 -7.41 10.97 6.31
N LEU A 210 -6.49 11.19 5.35
CA LEU A 210 -5.06 10.89 5.53
C LEU A 210 -4.39 11.71 6.63
N ALA A 211 -4.85 12.93 6.90
CA ALA A 211 -4.24 13.81 7.90
C ALA A 211 -4.40 13.26 9.33
N ALA A 212 -5.46 12.49 9.56
CA ALA A 212 -5.74 11.88 10.87
C ALA A 212 -5.08 10.50 11.05
N MET A 213 -4.45 9.94 9.99
CA MET A 213 -3.74 8.67 10.09
C MET A 213 -2.48 8.79 10.97
N PRO A 214 -2.19 7.79 11.82
CA PRO A 214 -1.01 7.83 12.66
C PRO A 214 0.27 7.79 11.81
N LYS A 215 1.15 8.79 11.95
CA LYS A 215 2.39 8.88 11.18
C LYS A 215 3.39 7.79 11.53
N LYS A 216 3.59 7.54 12.84
CA LYS A 216 4.64 6.65 13.36
C LYS A 216 4.75 5.28 12.69
N PRO A 217 3.65 4.50 12.50
CA PRO A 217 3.77 3.19 11.86
C PRO A 217 4.20 3.27 10.40
N PHE A 218 3.78 4.31 9.66
CA PHE A 218 4.20 4.52 8.28
C PHE A 218 5.65 5.00 8.16
N ASP A 219 6.11 5.85 9.08
CA ASP A 219 7.52 6.27 9.16
C ASP A 219 8.44 5.06 9.43
N MET A 220 8.00 4.14 10.32
CA MET A 220 8.75 2.91 10.60
C MET A 220 8.78 1.99 9.37
N LEU A 221 7.66 1.81 8.68
CA LEU A 221 7.57 1.03 7.44
C LEU A 221 8.45 1.65 6.33
N ALA A 222 8.38 2.97 6.13
CA ALA A 222 9.19 3.67 5.13
C ALA A 222 10.70 3.52 5.41
N LYS A 223 11.12 3.69 6.67
CA LYS A 223 12.52 3.48 7.07
C LYS A 223 12.98 2.04 6.81
N ARG A 224 12.13 1.07 7.07
CA ARG A 224 12.45 -0.34 6.81
C ARG A 224 12.61 -0.61 5.31
N LEU A 225 11.75 -0.06 4.47
CA LEU A 225 11.87 -0.18 3.00
C LEU A 225 13.12 0.55 2.44
N CYS A 226 13.49 1.69 3.02
CA CYS A 226 14.67 2.46 2.58
C CYS A 226 15.98 1.83 3.03
N PHE A 227 16.05 1.41 4.29
CA PHE A 227 17.32 1.08 4.97
C PHE A 227 17.42 -0.40 5.38
N GLY A 228 16.35 -1.18 5.28
CA GLY A 228 16.32 -2.58 5.72
C GLY A 228 16.40 -2.75 7.24
N THR A 229 16.19 -1.69 8.02
CA THR A 229 16.41 -1.68 9.47
C THR A 229 15.16 -1.24 10.24
N GLY A 230 15.07 -1.63 11.50
CA GLY A 230 13.97 -1.33 12.41
C GLY A 230 12.94 -2.44 12.48
N GLU A 231 12.27 -2.51 13.64
CA GLU A 231 11.17 -3.44 13.86
C GLU A 231 9.84 -2.73 13.57
N PRO A 232 8.82 -3.45 13.09
CA PRO A 232 7.46 -2.93 12.99
C PRO A 232 6.92 -2.48 14.35
N LEU A 233 5.96 -1.55 14.33
CA LEU A 233 5.30 -1.09 15.54
C LEU A 233 4.66 -2.27 16.30
N ASP A 234 4.78 -2.29 17.64
CA ASP A 234 4.02 -3.20 18.49
C ASP A 234 2.78 -2.49 19.07
N PRO A 235 1.58 -2.69 18.50
CA PRO A 235 0.36 -2.05 19.00
C PRO A 235 -0.07 -2.56 20.39
N ALA A 236 0.46 -3.69 20.85
CA ALA A 236 0.15 -4.25 22.16
C ALA A 236 0.96 -3.61 23.30
N ALA A 237 2.01 -2.85 22.99
CA ALA A 237 2.90 -2.28 24.02
C ALA A 237 2.14 -1.46 25.07
N ASP A 238 1.20 -0.60 24.64
CA ASP A 238 0.37 0.23 25.53
C ASP A 238 -0.68 -0.56 26.36
N TYR A 239 -0.86 -1.83 26.05
CA TYR A 239 -1.87 -2.69 26.66
C TYR A 239 -1.26 -3.80 27.54
N ARG A 240 0.06 -3.82 27.73
CA ARG A 240 0.77 -4.76 28.60
C ARG A 240 0.95 -4.17 30.01
N GLY A 241 1.20 -5.05 31.01
CA GLY A 241 1.38 -4.66 32.41
C GLY A 241 0.09 -4.22 33.13
N PHE A 242 0.23 -3.72 34.37
CA PHE A 242 -0.88 -3.36 35.24
C PHE A 242 -1.78 -2.27 34.64
N TRP A 243 -1.20 -1.16 34.18
CA TRP A 243 -1.93 -0.06 33.53
C TRP A 243 -2.56 -0.48 32.20
N GLY A 244 -1.90 -1.35 31.47
CA GLY A 244 -2.46 -1.93 30.25
C GLY A 244 -3.69 -2.80 30.51
N ALA A 245 -3.74 -3.51 31.63
CA ALA A 245 -4.91 -4.29 32.02
C ALA A 245 -6.13 -3.40 32.31
N ILE A 246 -5.93 -2.27 32.97
CA ILE A 246 -6.99 -1.27 33.21
C ILE A 246 -7.49 -0.70 31.87
N LYS A 247 -6.58 -0.27 30.98
CA LYS A 247 -6.93 0.28 29.66
C LYS A 247 -7.72 -0.70 28.80
N ARG A 248 -7.40 -2.01 28.87
CA ARG A 248 -8.18 -3.07 28.19
C ARG A 248 -9.60 -3.22 28.73
N ARG A 249 -9.80 -3.04 30.04
CA ARG A 249 -11.14 -3.07 30.65
C ARG A 249 -12.02 -1.90 30.20
N MET A 250 -11.47 -0.70 30.16
CA MET A 250 -12.20 0.51 29.75
C MET A 250 -12.62 0.47 28.25
N LYS A 251 -11.91 -0.25 27.39
CA LYS A 251 -12.27 -0.36 25.96
C LYS A 251 -13.31 -1.45 25.67
N ARG A 252 -13.70 -2.21 26.69
CA ARG A 252 -14.73 -3.28 26.61
C ARG A 252 -16.12 -2.83 27.06
N SER A 253 -16.24 -1.71 27.71
CA SER A 253 -17.49 -1.02 28.08
C SER A 253 -17.86 0.01 26.99
#